data_e6d077d430d9fa46a5ac73cfd1833f5b
#
_entry.id   e6d077d430d9fa46a5ac73cfd1833f5b
#
_cell.length_a   1.000
_cell.length_b   1.000
_cell.length_c   1.000
_cell.angle_alpha   90.00
_cell.angle_beta   90.00
_cell.angle_gamma   90.00
#
_symmetry.space_group_name_H-M   'P 1'
#
loop_
_entity.id
_entity.type
_entity.pdbx_description
1 polymer ?
#
loop_
_entity_poly.entity_id
_entity_poly.type
_entity_poly.pdbx_seq_one_letter_code
_entity_poly.pdbx_strand_id
1 'polypeptide(L)'
;MKSVHLLVISFFLLLQSTSAMALDATVVDGMIQTFSDASKAWEAPLLKIAIDLFWMLATIQFAWAMIGLAFKGADFNAWISTIVTQIMFIGFMSWLLTKFSWIAGSIIETFRKAAGQASGQNFFSPSDFFIKAWKLVGDIYDKTSLLEPGNSLGLIIAGIIIMICFALICAFMVVALVEMYIVISASVLLMGFGGSQWTKDYAIRAVQYAVSVGAKLFVLQLIAGLGVDLMDGWIASTDTKSLEHIVGMIGCSVILLALTKMIPEIIQGIINGTSIGNGGALTSAMSAVAGGAMGAAVAT
;
A
#
# COMPACT_ATOMS: atom_id res chain seq x y z
N MET A 1 4.30 2.87 -48.25
CA MET A 1 3.81 4.03 -47.50
C MET A 1 2.30 4.05 -47.30
N LYS A 2 1.43 3.69 -48.26
CA LYS A 2 -0.03 3.69 -48.09
C LYS A 2 -0.57 2.67 -47.04
N SER A 3 0.08 1.52 -46.85
CA SER A 3 -0.31 0.50 -45.86
C SER A 3 -0.02 0.91 -44.42
N VAL A 4 1.03 1.69 -44.15
CA VAL A 4 1.33 2.19 -42.80
C VAL A 4 0.36 3.30 -42.40
N HIS A 5 -0.08 4.15 -43.32
CA HIS A 5 -1.12 5.15 -43.05
C HIS A 5 -2.47 4.51 -42.76
N LEU A 6 -2.82 3.41 -43.42
CA LEU A 6 -4.06 2.67 -43.14
C LEU A 6 -4.03 1.99 -41.77
N LEU A 7 -2.89 1.45 -41.35
CA LEU A 7 -2.71 0.87 -40.03
C LEU A 7 -2.78 1.92 -38.92
N VAL A 8 -2.15 3.10 -39.11
CA VAL A 8 -2.21 4.21 -38.16
C VAL A 8 -3.63 4.77 -38.05
N ILE A 9 -4.33 4.92 -39.17
CA ILE A 9 -5.73 5.38 -39.18
C ILE A 9 -6.66 4.35 -38.55
N SER A 10 -6.49 3.06 -38.80
CA SER A 10 -7.25 1.97 -38.17
C SER A 10 -7.00 1.89 -36.65
N PHE A 11 -5.74 2.07 -36.23
CA PHE A 11 -5.39 2.12 -34.82
C PHE A 11 -5.95 3.37 -34.12
N PHE A 12 -5.94 4.51 -34.81
CA PHE A 12 -6.53 5.77 -34.32
C PHE A 12 -8.05 5.72 -34.24
N LEU A 13 -8.72 5.07 -35.19
CA LEU A 13 -10.17 4.81 -35.15
C LEU A 13 -10.54 3.81 -34.02
N LEU A 14 -9.71 2.82 -33.75
CA LEU A 14 -9.86 1.92 -32.61
C LEU A 14 -9.67 2.65 -31.26
N LEU A 15 -8.76 3.62 -31.18
CA LEU A 15 -8.57 4.45 -29.99
C LEU A 15 -9.73 5.45 -29.78
N GLN A 16 -10.35 5.94 -30.84
CA GLN A 16 -11.52 6.83 -30.74
C GLN A 16 -12.80 6.08 -30.34
N SER A 17 -12.92 4.79 -30.64
CA SER A 17 -14.06 3.98 -30.21
C SER A 17 -14.00 3.61 -28.73
N THR A 18 -12.89 3.89 -28.03
CA THR A 18 -12.74 3.68 -26.58
C THR A 18 -13.23 4.86 -25.72
N SER A 19 -13.88 5.88 -26.31
CA SER A 19 -14.56 6.94 -25.52
C SER A 19 -15.74 6.44 -24.66
N ALA A 20 -16.04 5.15 -24.67
CA ALA A 20 -17.06 4.53 -23.82
C ALA A 20 -16.49 3.69 -22.66
N MET A 21 -15.18 3.59 -22.52
CA MET A 21 -14.57 3.13 -21.28
C MET A 21 -14.21 4.33 -20.41
N ALA A 22 -15.22 5.00 -19.89
CA ALA A 22 -15.07 5.52 -18.55
C ALA A 22 -14.66 4.29 -17.73
N LEU A 23 -13.37 4.16 -17.48
CA LEU A 23 -12.87 3.15 -16.51
C LEU A 23 -13.60 3.52 -15.24
N ASP A 24 -14.60 2.70 -14.92
CA ASP A 24 -15.53 3.01 -13.87
C ASP A 24 -14.69 3.05 -12.59
N ALA A 25 -14.44 4.24 -12.03
CA ALA A 25 -13.77 4.41 -10.75
C ALA A 25 -14.37 3.45 -9.71
N THR A 26 -15.66 3.10 -9.93
CA THR A 26 -16.39 2.12 -9.14
C THR A 26 -15.79 0.72 -9.17
N VAL A 27 -15.04 0.32 -10.21
CA VAL A 27 -14.41 -1.01 -10.27
C VAL A 27 -13.28 -1.13 -9.24
N VAL A 28 -12.40 -0.13 -9.16
CA VAL A 28 -11.27 -0.12 -8.21
C VAL A 28 -11.80 0.01 -6.79
N ASP A 29 -12.72 0.94 -6.57
CA ASP A 29 -13.34 1.16 -5.26
C ASP A 29 -14.19 -0.05 -4.84
N GLY A 30 -14.91 -0.69 -5.77
CA GLY A 30 -15.65 -1.92 -5.54
C GLY A 30 -14.75 -3.09 -5.14
N MET A 31 -13.57 -3.21 -5.75
CA MET A 31 -12.57 -4.20 -5.35
C MET A 31 -12.09 -3.94 -3.91
N ILE A 32 -11.70 -2.72 -3.57
CA ILE A 32 -11.26 -2.34 -2.23
C ILE A 32 -12.37 -2.62 -1.21
N GLN A 33 -13.61 -2.25 -1.54
CA GLN A 33 -14.77 -2.48 -0.68
C GLN A 33 -15.03 -3.97 -0.45
N THR A 34 -14.89 -4.81 -1.48
CA THR A 34 -15.04 -6.26 -1.38
C THR A 34 -14.04 -6.86 -0.37
N PHE A 35 -12.76 -6.44 -0.41
CA PHE A 35 -11.76 -6.86 0.56
C PHE A 35 -12.04 -6.32 1.97
N SER A 36 -12.49 -5.08 2.09
CA SER A 36 -12.89 -4.48 3.35
C SER A 36 -14.02 -5.27 4.02
N ASP A 37 -15.07 -5.59 3.26
CA ASP A 37 -16.23 -6.30 3.78
C ASP A 37 -15.92 -7.77 4.11
N ALA A 38 -15.12 -8.43 3.28
CA ALA A 38 -14.61 -9.77 3.56
C ALA A 38 -13.78 -9.79 4.86
N SER A 39 -12.89 -8.82 5.05
CA SER A 39 -12.05 -8.74 6.24
C SER A 39 -12.87 -8.54 7.51
N LYS A 40 -13.91 -7.70 7.46
CA LYS A 40 -14.85 -7.52 8.59
C LYS A 40 -15.62 -8.82 8.90
N ALA A 41 -16.01 -9.57 7.88
CA ALA A 41 -16.68 -10.85 8.07
C ALA A 41 -15.78 -11.90 8.75
N TRP A 42 -14.47 -11.85 8.52
CA TRP A 42 -13.50 -12.76 9.17
C TRP A 42 -13.22 -12.40 10.62
N GLU A 43 -13.40 -11.14 11.02
CA GLU A 43 -13.01 -10.65 12.34
C GLU A 43 -13.69 -11.41 13.48
N ALA A 44 -15.01 -11.60 13.44
CA ALA A 44 -15.77 -12.23 14.51
C ALA A 44 -15.37 -13.70 14.74
N PRO A 45 -15.26 -14.58 13.71
CA PRO A 45 -14.78 -15.96 13.91
C PRO A 45 -13.31 -16.01 14.37
N LEU A 46 -12.44 -15.16 13.85
CA LEU A 46 -11.03 -15.11 14.26
C LEU A 46 -10.88 -14.65 15.71
N LEU A 47 -11.66 -13.66 16.13
CA LEU A 47 -11.66 -13.17 17.51
C LEU A 47 -12.10 -14.28 18.49
N LYS A 48 -13.11 -15.08 18.14
CA LYS A 48 -13.53 -16.21 18.97
C LYS A 48 -12.40 -17.21 19.17
N ILE A 49 -11.75 -17.62 18.08
CA ILE A 49 -10.61 -18.56 18.14
C ILE A 49 -9.45 -17.96 18.94
N ALA A 50 -9.17 -16.67 18.76
CA ALA A 50 -8.12 -15.96 19.48
C ALA A 50 -8.40 -15.87 20.98
N ILE A 51 -9.66 -15.67 21.39
CA ILE A 51 -10.08 -15.66 22.80
C ILE A 51 -9.90 -17.05 23.42
N ASP A 52 -10.30 -18.11 22.72
CA ASP A 52 -10.12 -19.49 23.20
C ASP A 52 -8.64 -19.82 23.39
N LEU A 53 -7.81 -19.48 22.43
CA LEU A 53 -6.34 -19.62 22.50
C LEU A 53 -5.75 -18.81 23.65
N PHE A 54 -6.20 -17.56 23.80
CA PHE A 54 -5.74 -16.67 24.86
C PHE A 54 -5.97 -17.26 26.24
N TRP A 55 -7.19 -17.71 26.53
CA TRP A 55 -7.54 -18.27 27.84
C TRP A 55 -6.83 -19.58 28.12
N MET A 56 -6.62 -20.41 27.11
CA MET A 56 -5.81 -21.62 27.25
C MET A 56 -4.36 -21.28 27.69
N LEU A 57 -3.73 -20.33 27.01
CA LEU A 57 -2.37 -19.90 27.32
C LEU A 57 -2.30 -19.17 28.67
N ALA A 58 -3.28 -18.33 28.99
CA ALA A 58 -3.36 -17.63 30.26
C ALA A 58 -3.49 -18.60 31.45
N THR A 59 -4.27 -19.66 31.29
CA THR A 59 -4.42 -20.72 32.33
C THR A 59 -3.09 -21.44 32.54
N ILE A 60 -2.40 -21.84 31.48
CA ILE A 60 -1.08 -22.48 31.58
C ILE A 60 -0.07 -21.53 32.24
N GLN A 61 -0.05 -20.27 31.84
CA GLN A 61 0.84 -19.24 32.39
C GLN A 61 0.58 -19.05 33.90
N PHE A 62 -0.68 -18.96 34.31
CA PHE A 62 -1.07 -18.79 35.71
C PHE A 62 -0.67 -20.00 36.55
N ALA A 63 -0.98 -21.21 36.07
CA ALA A 63 -0.60 -22.45 36.74
C ALA A 63 0.93 -22.56 36.93
N TRP A 64 1.69 -22.25 35.87
CA TRP A 64 3.14 -22.26 35.93
C TRP A 64 3.72 -21.26 36.95
N ALA A 65 3.16 -20.05 37.01
CA ALA A 65 3.56 -19.06 37.99
C ALA A 65 3.31 -19.51 39.43
N MET A 66 2.16 -20.13 39.68
CA MET A 66 1.82 -20.65 41.02
C MET A 66 2.70 -21.84 41.43
N ILE A 67 3.01 -22.75 40.52
CA ILE A 67 3.92 -23.89 40.77
C ILE A 67 5.32 -23.32 41.10
N GLY A 68 5.80 -22.30 40.35
CA GLY A 68 7.10 -21.67 40.60
C GLY A 68 7.20 -21.06 42.03
N LEU A 69 6.11 -20.47 42.55
CA LEU A 69 6.06 -19.93 43.90
C LEU A 69 6.09 -21.04 44.96
N ALA A 70 5.35 -22.12 44.71
CA ALA A 70 5.30 -23.25 45.63
C ALA A 70 6.68 -23.90 45.80
N PHE A 71 7.42 -24.09 44.71
CA PHE A 71 8.79 -24.65 44.77
C PHE A 71 9.81 -23.74 45.44
N LYS A 72 9.60 -22.41 45.38
CA LYS A 72 10.53 -21.43 45.99
C LYS A 72 10.25 -21.24 47.51
N GLY A 73 9.24 -21.86 48.07
CA GLY A 73 8.84 -21.65 49.48
C GLY A 73 8.49 -20.17 49.74
N ALA A 74 7.87 -19.50 48.73
CA ALA A 74 7.59 -18.08 48.79
C ALA A 74 6.70 -17.69 49.96
N ASP A 75 6.95 -16.52 50.56
CA ASP A 75 6.11 -15.97 51.62
C ASP A 75 4.74 -15.46 51.09
N PHE A 76 3.83 -15.17 52.01
CA PHE A 76 2.48 -14.71 51.63
C PHE A 76 2.48 -13.43 50.79
N ASN A 77 3.39 -12.51 51.04
CA ASN A 77 3.48 -11.28 50.28
C ASN A 77 3.92 -11.54 48.84
N ALA A 78 4.83 -12.47 48.60
CA ALA A 78 5.27 -12.87 47.27
C ALA A 78 4.12 -13.53 46.48
N TRP A 79 3.27 -14.34 47.15
CA TRP A 79 2.06 -14.92 46.55
C TRP A 79 1.10 -13.82 46.06
N ILE A 80 0.74 -12.88 46.95
CA ILE A 80 -0.18 -11.78 46.60
C ILE A 80 0.38 -10.94 45.46
N SER A 81 1.66 -10.54 45.55
CA SER A 81 2.29 -9.74 44.52
C SER A 81 2.27 -10.42 43.16
N THR A 82 2.55 -11.73 43.10
CA THR A 82 2.55 -12.47 41.84
C THR A 82 1.15 -12.62 41.27
N ILE A 83 0.15 -12.92 42.09
CA ILE A 83 -1.26 -13.04 41.69
C ILE A 83 -1.74 -11.72 41.08
N VAL A 84 -1.50 -10.59 41.77
CA VAL A 84 -1.89 -9.26 41.28
C VAL A 84 -1.20 -8.95 39.94
N THR A 85 0.08 -9.22 39.82
CA THR A 85 0.83 -8.98 38.58
C THR A 85 0.29 -9.83 37.42
N GLN A 86 -0.04 -11.10 37.68
CA GLN A 86 -0.62 -11.99 36.65
C GLN A 86 -2.01 -11.52 36.24
N ILE A 87 -2.88 -11.14 37.17
CA ILE A 87 -4.21 -10.64 36.88
C ILE A 87 -4.13 -9.36 36.06
N MET A 88 -3.25 -8.42 36.43
CA MET A 88 -3.05 -7.18 35.66
C MET A 88 -2.56 -7.48 34.24
N PHE A 89 -1.58 -8.37 34.08
CA PHE A 89 -1.07 -8.76 32.78
C PHE A 89 -2.15 -9.41 31.90
N ILE A 90 -2.84 -10.43 32.42
CA ILE A 90 -3.91 -11.16 31.72
C ILE A 90 -5.06 -10.20 31.38
N GLY A 91 -5.47 -9.35 32.33
CA GLY A 91 -6.53 -8.36 32.12
C GLY A 91 -6.19 -7.35 31.04
N PHE A 92 -4.97 -6.79 31.08
CA PHE A 92 -4.51 -5.85 30.05
C PHE A 92 -4.44 -6.49 28.66
N MET A 93 -3.86 -7.68 28.54
CA MET A 93 -3.74 -8.39 27.27
C MET A 93 -5.12 -8.84 26.74
N SER A 94 -6.05 -9.24 27.60
CA SER A 94 -7.43 -9.56 27.22
C SER A 94 -8.18 -8.33 26.70
N TRP A 95 -8.01 -7.18 27.36
CA TRP A 95 -8.55 -5.92 26.88
C TRP A 95 -7.95 -5.54 25.51
N LEU A 96 -6.63 -5.67 25.35
CA LEU A 96 -5.95 -5.39 24.10
C LEU A 96 -6.43 -6.30 22.98
N LEU A 97 -6.61 -7.61 23.23
CA LEU A 97 -7.15 -8.57 22.27
C LEU A 97 -8.56 -8.16 21.81
N THR A 98 -9.47 -7.88 22.77
CA THR A 98 -10.87 -7.58 22.45
C THR A 98 -11.05 -6.22 21.74
N LYS A 99 -10.11 -5.28 21.91
CA LYS A 99 -10.15 -3.95 21.31
C LYS A 99 -9.14 -3.77 20.17
N PHE A 100 -8.44 -4.83 19.78
CA PHE A 100 -7.32 -4.73 18.83
C PHE A 100 -7.73 -4.10 17.50
N SER A 101 -8.82 -4.57 16.88
CA SER A 101 -9.27 -4.03 15.58
C SER A 101 -9.61 -2.55 15.65
N TRP A 102 -10.24 -2.10 16.74
CA TRP A 102 -10.52 -0.69 16.97
C TRP A 102 -9.25 0.13 17.16
N ILE A 103 -8.29 -0.37 17.96
CA ILE A 103 -7.00 0.29 18.21
C ILE A 103 -6.20 0.40 16.90
N ALA A 104 -6.07 -0.70 16.17
CA ALA A 104 -5.36 -0.75 14.88
C ALA A 104 -5.99 0.21 13.86
N GLY A 105 -7.31 0.19 13.74
CA GLY A 105 -8.05 1.10 12.87
C GLY A 105 -7.85 2.57 13.25
N SER A 106 -7.87 2.89 14.56
CA SER A 106 -7.63 4.26 15.05
C SER A 106 -6.21 4.76 14.79
N ILE A 107 -5.20 3.89 14.93
CA ILE A 107 -3.81 4.19 14.61
C ILE A 107 -3.71 4.55 13.11
N ILE A 108 -4.22 3.69 12.23
CA ILE A 108 -4.15 3.89 10.79
C ILE A 108 -4.89 5.16 10.37
N GLU A 109 -6.08 5.39 10.92
CA GLU A 109 -6.85 6.59 10.61
C GLU A 109 -6.13 7.87 11.05
N THR A 110 -5.38 7.83 12.16
CA THR A 110 -4.52 8.92 12.60
C THR A 110 -3.42 9.22 11.58
N PHE A 111 -2.75 8.19 11.04
CA PHE A 111 -1.76 8.35 9.98
C PHE A 111 -2.38 8.89 8.68
N ARG A 112 -3.56 8.43 8.32
CA ARG A 112 -4.29 8.92 7.13
C ARG A 112 -4.66 10.39 7.27
N LYS A 113 -5.16 10.81 8.43
CA LYS A 113 -5.46 12.23 8.71
C LYS A 113 -4.20 13.09 8.69
N ALA A 114 -3.11 12.60 9.29
CA ALA A 114 -1.83 13.27 9.24
C ALA A 114 -1.32 13.46 7.81
N ALA A 115 -1.48 12.44 6.95
CA ALA A 115 -1.12 12.53 5.54
C ALA A 115 -1.95 13.58 4.79
N GLY A 116 -3.26 13.61 4.99
CA GLY A 116 -4.14 14.63 4.41
C GLY A 116 -3.76 16.04 4.83
N GLN A 117 -3.46 16.24 6.11
CA GLN A 117 -3.01 17.54 6.62
C GLN A 117 -1.64 17.96 6.06
N ALA A 118 -0.70 17.01 5.96
CA ALA A 118 0.64 17.29 5.47
C ALA A 118 0.68 17.56 3.95
N SER A 119 -0.18 16.90 3.17
CA SER A 119 -0.29 17.13 1.72
C SER A 119 -1.15 18.34 1.36
N GLY A 120 -1.82 18.97 2.35
CA GLY A 120 -2.74 20.07 2.09
C GLY A 120 -3.99 19.69 1.29
N GLN A 121 -4.22 18.41 1.09
CA GLN A 121 -5.29 17.86 0.25
C GLN A 121 -6.07 16.79 1.02
N ASN A 122 -7.31 16.53 0.61
CA ASN A 122 -8.07 15.40 1.11
C ASN A 122 -7.38 14.08 0.71
N PHE A 123 -7.67 13.01 1.47
CA PHE A 123 -7.18 11.69 1.13
C PHE A 123 -7.54 11.32 -0.31
N PHE A 124 -6.53 11.03 -1.14
CA PHE A 124 -6.74 10.53 -2.49
C PHE A 124 -7.10 9.06 -2.44
N SER A 125 -8.24 8.70 -3.05
CA SER A 125 -8.49 7.32 -3.35
C SER A 125 -7.60 6.87 -4.53
N PRO A 126 -7.25 5.58 -4.62
CA PRO A 126 -6.53 5.08 -5.81
C PRO A 126 -7.28 5.35 -7.11
N SER A 127 -8.61 5.33 -7.08
CA SER A 127 -9.48 5.64 -8.22
C SER A 127 -9.35 7.10 -8.67
N ASP A 128 -9.36 8.06 -7.72
CA ASP A 128 -9.20 9.48 -8.05
C ASP A 128 -7.83 9.76 -8.69
N PHE A 129 -6.78 9.11 -8.17
CA PHE A 129 -5.44 9.19 -8.72
C PHE A 129 -5.38 8.67 -10.15
N PHE A 130 -6.02 7.52 -10.41
CA PHE A 130 -6.08 6.93 -11.74
C PHE A 130 -6.86 7.78 -12.74
N ILE A 131 -7.99 8.38 -12.33
CA ILE A 131 -8.79 9.29 -13.17
C ILE A 131 -7.96 10.52 -13.58
N LYS A 132 -7.21 11.11 -12.63
CA LYS A 132 -6.32 12.24 -12.96
C LYS A 132 -5.24 11.85 -13.96
N ALA A 133 -4.63 10.67 -13.79
CA ALA A 133 -3.64 10.15 -14.75
C ALA A 133 -4.25 9.93 -16.14
N TRP A 134 -5.47 9.39 -16.20
CA TRP A 134 -6.20 9.20 -17.45
C TRP A 134 -6.47 10.53 -18.15
N LYS A 135 -6.90 11.56 -17.40
CA LYS A 135 -7.12 12.91 -17.92
C LYS A 135 -5.83 13.50 -18.50
N LEU A 136 -4.71 13.41 -17.76
CA LEU A 136 -3.41 13.87 -18.25
C LEU A 136 -3.02 13.23 -19.58
N VAL A 137 -3.18 11.93 -19.70
CA VAL A 137 -2.86 11.20 -20.93
C VAL A 137 -3.82 11.57 -22.07
N GLY A 138 -5.11 11.78 -21.76
CA GLY A 138 -6.10 12.32 -22.71
C GLY A 138 -5.66 13.68 -23.27
N ASP A 139 -5.28 14.61 -22.40
CA ASP A 139 -4.79 15.95 -22.79
C ASP A 139 -3.51 15.88 -23.66
N ILE A 140 -2.66 14.87 -23.45
CA ILE A 140 -1.50 14.60 -24.31
C ILE A 140 -1.95 14.12 -25.70
N TYR A 141 -2.93 13.21 -25.76
CA TYR A 141 -3.43 12.66 -27.03
C TYR A 141 -4.22 13.67 -27.84
N ASP A 142 -4.96 14.58 -27.21
CA ASP A 142 -5.68 15.66 -27.88
C ASP A 142 -4.76 16.63 -28.63
N LYS A 143 -3.47 16.66 -28.27
CA LYS A 143 -2.43 17.46 -28.94
C LYS A 143 -1.80 16.76 -30.15
N THR A 144 -2.15 15.51 -30.43
CA THR A 144 -1.65 14.79 -31.61
C THR A 144 -2.26 15.37 -32.88
N SER A 145 -1.44 15.54 -33.92
CA SER A 145 -1.86 16.09 -35.23
C SER A 145 -1.51 15.11 -36.34
N LEU A 146 -2.46 14.90 -37.25
CA LEU A 146 -2.22 14.11 -38.47
C LEU A 146 -1.23 14.76 -39.44
N LEU A 147 -0.95 16.07 -39.25
CA LEU A 147 -0.01 16.82 -40.10
C LEU A 147 1.46 16.59 -39.72
N GLU A 148 1.72 16.12 -38.46
CA GLU A 148 3.06 15.84 -37.96
C GLU A 148 3.15 14.40 -37.44
N PRO A 149 3.20 13.38 -38.30
CA PRO A 149 3.10 11.99 -37.88
C PRO A 149 4.23 11.50 -36.96
N GLY A 150 5.44 12.08 -37.11
CA GLY A 150 6.58 11.74 -36.25
C GLY A 150 6.41 12.18 -34.80
N ASN A 151 5.98 13.44 -34.61
CA ASN A 151 5.72 13.99 -33.28
C ASN A 151 4.52 13.29 -32.62
N SER A 152 3.46 13.02 -33.39
CA SER A 152 2.27 12.33 -32.90
C SER A 152 2.55 10.91 -32.42
N LEU A 153 3.42 10.16 -33.12
CA LEU A 153 3.84 8.84 -32.67
C LEU A 153 4.64 8.90 -31.35
N GLY A 154 5.51 9.89 -31.19
CA GLY A 154 6.24 10.15 -29.96
C GLY A 154 5.32 10.44 -28.77
N LEU A 155 4.30 11.29 -28.98
CA LEU A 155 3.27 11.61 -27.98
C LEU A 155 2.46 10.38 -27.54
N ILE A 156 2.07 9.54 -28.49
CA ILE A 156 1.30 8.30 -28.21
C ILE A 156 2.14 7.36 -27.36
N ILE A 157 3.39 7.09 -27.72
CA ILE A 157 4.29 6.22 -26.96
C ILE A 157 4.53 6.79 -25.56
N ALA A 158 4.77 8.09 -25.44
CA ALA A 158 4.96 8.76 -24.16
C ALA A 158 3.73 8.64 -23.26
N GLY A 159 2.53 8.88 -23.78
CA GLY A 159 1.29 8.73 -23.06
C GLY A 159 1.08 7.30 -22.54
N ILE A 160 1.40 6.29 -23.35
CA ILE A 160 1.33 4.88 -22.94
C ILE A 160 2.30 4.62 -21.78
N ILE A 161 3.55 5.08 -21.84
CA ILE A 161 4.54 4.87 -20.78
C ILE A 161 4.10 5.56 -19.48
N ILE A 162 3.68 6.81 -19.56
CA ILE A 162 3.17 7.58 -18.42
C ILE A 162 1.97 6.87 -17.80
N MET A 163 1.01 6.42 -18.63
CA MET A 163 -0.18 5.71 -18.15
C MET A 163 0.18 4.42 -17.43
N ILE A 164 1.13 3.64 -17.94
CA ILE A 164 1.60 2.41 -17.28
C ILE A 164 2.22 2.76 -15.92
N CYS A 165 3.06 3.79 -15.81
CA CYS A 165 3.66 4.21 -14.55
C CYS A 165 2.58 4.57 -13.52
N PHE A 166 1.60 5.39 -13.89
CA PHE A 166 0.54 5.80 -12.97
C PHE A 166 -0.43 4.67 -12.63
N ALA A 167 -0.73 3.77 -13.57
CA ALA A 167 -1.52 2.57 -13.29
C ALA A 167 -0.82 1.65 -12.27
N LEU A 168 0.50 1.49 -12.35
CA LEU A 168 1.29 0.74 -11.37
C LEU A 168 1.31 1.43 -10.00
N ILE A 169 1.42 2.77 -9.95
CA ILE A 169 1.31 3.53 -8.69
C ILE A 169 -0.06 3.28 -8.05
N CYS A 170 -1.15 3.38 -8.83
CA CYS A 170 -2.50 3.07 -8.37
C CYS A 170 -2.59 1.62 -7.83
N ALA A 171 -2.02 0.65 -8.54
CA ALA A 171 -1.99 -0.74 -8.11
C ALA A 171 -1.25 -0.91 -6.77
N PHE A 172 -0.12 -0.24 -6.55
CA PHE A 172 0.58 -0.26 -5.25
C PHE A 172 -0.26 0.34 -4.11
N MET A 173 -1.02 1.41 -4.38
CA MET A 173 -1.94 2.00 -3.41
C MET A 173 -3.06 1.01 -3.04
N VAL A 174 -3.66 0.35 -4.03
CA VAL A 174 -4.71 -0.67 -3.82
C VAL A 174 -4.16 -1.84 -3.01
N VAL A 175 -2.99 -2.36 -3.38
CA VAL A 175 -2.34 -3.47 -2.66
C VAL A 175 -2.07 -3.09 -1.20
N ALA A 176 -1.61 -1.88 -0.91
CA ALA A 176 -1.37 -1.44 0.46
C ALA A 176 -2.67 -1.33 1.28
N LEU A 177 -3.79 -0.92 0.68
CA LEU A 177 -5.10 -0.88 1.34
C LEU A 177 -5.64 -2.30 1.59
N VAL A 178 -5.52 -3.20 0.62
CA VAL A 178 -5.93 -4.60 0.76
C VAL A 178 -5.07 -5.31 1.81
N GLU A 179 -3.76 -5.09 1.79
CA GLU A 179 -2.82 -5.57 2.83
C GLU A 179 -3.29 -5.12 4.22
N MET A 180 -3.65 -3.85 4.39
CA MET A 180 -4.18 -3.33 5.64
C MET A 180 -5.38 -4.14 6.12
N TYR A 181 -6.39 -4.35 5.28
CA TYR A 181 -7.61 -5.06 5.67
C TYR A 181 -7.33 -6.52 6.04
N ILE A 182 -6.58 -7.24 5.22
CA ILE A 182 -6.29 -8.66 5.44
C ILE A 182 -5.44 -8.85 6.70
N VAL A 183 -4.37 -8.06 6.84
CA VAL A 183 -3.40 -8.32 7.90
C VAL A 183 -3.90 -7.87 9.26
N ILE A 184 -4.69 -6.78 9.35
CA ILE A 184 -5.32 -6.41 10.62
C ILE A 184 -6.25 -7.53 11.10
N SER A 185 -7.10 -8.06 10.22
CA SER A 185 -8.01 -9.15 10.57
C SER A 185 -7.25 -10.44 10.96
N ALA A 186 -6.19 -10.78 10.22
CA ALA A 186 -5.33 -11.92 10.56
C ALA A 186 -4.58 -11.72 11.88
N SER A 187 -4.18 -10.48 12.19
CA SER A 187 -3.45 -10.13 13.42
C SER A 187 -4.28 -10.30 14.68
N VAL A 188 -5.62 -10.30 14.59
CA VAL A 188 -6.49 -10.64 15.72
C VAL A 188 -6.14 -12.03 16.26
N LEU A 189 -5.84 -13.00 15.40
CA LEU A 189 -5.42 -14.34 15.83
C LEU A 189 -4.08 -14.31 16.58
N LEU A 190 -3.12 -13.48 16.12
CA LEU A 190 -1.82 -13.31 16.77
C LEU A 190 -1.97 -12.69 18.18
N MET A 191 -2.98 -11.87 18.39
CA MET A 191 -3.28 -11.29 19.70
C MET A 191 -3.68 -12.37 20.72
N GLY A 192 -4.24 -13.52 20.30
CA GLY A 192 -4.52 -14.66 21.16
C GLY A 192 -3.28 -15.21 21.87
N PHE A 193 -2.11 -15.09 21.27
CA PHE A 193 -0.84 -15.48 21.90
C PHE A 193 -0.41 -14.57 23.07
N GLY A 194 -1.07 -13.44 23.26
CA GLY A 194 -0.86 -12.54 24.40
C GLY A 194 -1.24 -13.12 25.77
N GLY A 195 -1.89 -14.28 25.83
CA GLY A 195 -2.28 -14.95 27.08
C GLY A 195 -1.10 -15.42 27.93
N SER A 196 0.08 -15.62 27.36
CA SER A 196 1.29 -16.06 28.08
C SER A 196 2.47 -15.10 27.87
N GLN A 197 3.29 -14.94 28.93
CA GLN A 197 4.52 -14.15 28.83
C GLN A 197 5.54 -14.74 27.84
N TRP A 198 5.47 -16.04 27.57
CA TRP A 198 6.37 -16.71 26.61
C TRP A 198 6.00 -16.42 25.16
N THR A 199 4.74 -16.15 24.89
CA THR A 199 4.21 -15.96 23.54
C THR A 199 3.73 -14.52 23.26
N LYS A 200 3.77 -13.63 24.25
CA LYS A 200 3.29 -12.24 24.15
C LYS A 200 3.92 -11.45 22.99
N ASP A 201 5.12 -11.83 22.59
CA ASP A 201 5.85 -11.13 21.52
C ASP A 201 5.13 -11.20 20.18
N TYR A 202 4.35 -12.26 19.92
CA TYR A 202 3.48 -12.33 18.75
C TYR A 202 2.38 -11.28 18.79
N ALA A 203 1.76 -11.08 19.97
CA ALA A 203 0.76 -10.04 20.16
C ALA A 203 1.35 -8.62 20.03
N ILE A 204 2.54 -8.40 20.58
CA ILE A 204 3.25 -7.11 20.47
C ILE A 204 3.57 -6.81 19.00
N ARG A 205 4.04 -7.81 18.24
CA ARG A 205 4.31 -7.66 16.80
C ARG A 205 3.05 -7.33 16.00
N ALA A 206 1.88 -7.83 16.38
CA ALA A 206 0.63 -7.47 15.74
C ALA A 206 0.33 -5.96 15.87
N VAL A 207 0.57 -5.38 17.05
CA VAL A 207 0.43 -3.92 17.27
C VAL A 207 1.48 -3.14 16.49
N GLN A 208 2.75 -3.57 16.51
CA GLN A 208 3.82 -2.95 15.72
C GLN A 208 3.50 -2.95 14.23
N TYR A 209 2.91 -4.04 13.74
CA TYR A 209 2.52 -4.15 12.34
C TYR A 209 1.39 -3.16 11.98
N ALA A 210 0.41 -2.94 12.86
CA ALA A 210 -0.63 -1.94 12.63
C ALA A 210 -0.04 -0.52 12.48
N VAL A 211 0.94 -0.17 13.32
CA VAL A 211 1.70 1.10 13.19
C VAL A 211 2.45 1.16 11.87
N SER A 212 3.11 0.06 11.50
CA SER A 212 3.89 -0.07 10.27
C SER A 212 3.04 0.15 9.01
N VAL A 213 1.86 -0.47 8.97
CA VAL A 213 0.92 -0.30 7.85
C VAL A 213 0.37 1.13 7.81
N GLY A 214 0.05 1.72 8.96
CA GLY A 214 -0.37 3.12 9.04
C GLY A 214 0.69 4.07 8.47
N ALA A 215 1.95 3.89 8.84
CA ALA A 215 3.07 4.67 8.33
C ALA A 215 3.32 4.45 6.83
N LYS A 216 3.15 3.21 6.34
CA LYS A 216 3.21 2.90 4.91
C LYS A 216 2.15 3.67 4.12
N LEU A 217 0.90 3.66 4.58
CA LEU A 217 -0.20 4.39 3.96
C LEU A 217 0.00 5.91 4.03
N PHE A 218 0.54 6.43 5.13
CA PHE A 218 0.91 7.84 5.26
C PHE A 218 1.88 8.28 4.17
N VAL A 219 2.96 7.54 3.98
CA VAL A 219 3.98 7.88 2.97
C VAL A 219 3.45 7.71 1.55
N LEU A 220 2.67 6.66 1.28
CA LEU A 220 2.01 6.48 -0.01
C LEU A 220 1.11 7.67 -0.36
N GLN A 221 0.35 8.17 0.62
CA GLN A 221 -0.52 9.32 0.43
C GLN A 221 0.27 10.60 0.14
N LEU A 222 1.41 10.83 0.82
CA LEU A 222 2.27 11.97 0.53
C LEU A 222 2.83 11.92 -0.89
N ILE A 223 3.32 10.74 -1.32
CA ILE A 223 3.85 10.56 -2.67
C ILE A 223 2.74 10.72 -3.72
N ALA A 224 1.53 10.21 -3.45
CA ALA A 224 0.38 10.38 -4.33
C ALA A 224 -0.01 11.87 -4.45
N GLY A 225 -0.02 12.61 -3.34
CA GLY A 225 -0.27 14.05 -3.35
C GLY A 225 0.73 14.80 -4.22
N LEU A 226 2.03 14.56 -4.04
CA LEU A 226 3.06 15.13 -4.90
C LEU A 226 2.90 14.75 -6.37
N GLY A 227 2.49 13.49 -6.63
CA GLY A 227 2.21 13.02 -7.99
C GLY A 227 1.05 13.76 -8.65
N VAL A 228 0.01 14.07 -7.88
CA VAL A 228 -1.14 14.87 -8.33
C VAL A 228 -0.72 16.30 -8.64
N ASP A 229 0.07 16.95 -7.76
CA ASP A 229 0.55 18.31 -7.98
C ASP A 229 1.42 18.40 -9.24
N LEU A 230 2.27 17.39 -9.50
CA LEU A 230 3.05 17.30 -10.73
C LEU A 230 2.15 17.15 -11.96
N MET A 231 1.13 16.27 -11.92
CA MET A 231 0.19 16.10 -13.02
C MET A 231 -0.59 17.40 -13.31
N ASP A 232 -1.09 18.07 -12.27
CA ASP A 232 -1.81 19.34 -12.42
C ASP A 232 -0.89 20.44 -13.02
N GLY A 233 0.39 20.47 -12.62
CA GLY A 233 1.41 21.33 -13.21
C GLY A 233 1.67 21.04 -14.71
N TRP A 234 1.69 19.77 -15.09
CA TRP A 234 1.85 19.37 -16.50
C TRP A 234 0.61 19.67 -17.34
N ILE A 235 -0.59 19.49 -16.81
CA ILE A 235 -1.85 19.86 -17.48
C ILE A 235 -1.90 21.37 -17.71
N ALA A 236 -1.47 22.16 -16.74
CA ALA A 236 -1.47 23.63 -16.82
C ALA A 236 -0.37 24.18 -17.74
N SER A 237 0.71 23.43 -17.99
CA SER A 237 1.81 23.89 -18.85
C SER A 237 1.39 23.91 -20.31
N THR A 238 1.51 25.09 -20.95
CA THR A 238 1.15 25.29 -22.37
C THR A 238 2.14 24.61 -23.32
N ASP A 239 3.31 24.23 -22.83
CA ASP A 239 4.48 23.82 -23.65
C ASP A 239 4.64 22.30 -23.82
N THR A 240 3.54 21.55 -23.69
CA THR A 240 3.52 20.09 -23.88
C THR A 240 3.80 19.63 -25.32
N LYS A 241 4.21 20.53 -26.19
CA LYS A 241 4.58 20.22 -27.59
C LYS A 241 6.08 19.95 -27.77
N SER A 242 6.93 20.36 -26.81
CA SER A 242 8.36 20.12 -26.93
C SER A 242 8.70 18.68 -26.52
N LEU A 243 9.45 17.99 -27.35
CA LEU A 243 9.90 16.61 -27.07
C LEU A 243 10.67 16.54 -25.74
N GLU A 244 11.42 17.58 -25.39
CA GLU A 244 12.16 17.67 -24.13
C GLU A 244 11.24 17.65 -22.91
N HIS A 245 10.11 18.37 -22.95
CA HIS A 245 9.14 18.40 -21.87
C HIS A 245 8.50 17.02 -21.67
N ILE A 246 8.16 16.33 -22.77
CA ILE A 246 7.56 14.99 -22.72
C ILE A 246 8.53 13.96 -22.13
N VAL A 247 9.80 13.98 -22.54
CA VAL A 247 10.84 13.11 -21.98
C VAL A 247 11.01 13.39 -20.47
N GLY A 248 10.93 14.66 -20.06
CA GLY A 248 10.91 15.04 -18.65
C GLY A 248 9.74 14.43 -17.88
N MET A 249 8.52 14.48 -18.44
CA MET A 249 7.32 13.88 -17.84
C MET A 249 7.46 12.36 -17.68
N ILE A 250 8.00 11.66 -18.66
CA ILE A 250 8.28 10.22 -18.58
C ILE A 250 9.28 9.96 -17.44
N GLY A 251 10.40 10.70 -17.41
CA GLY A 251 11.42 10.54 -16.37
C GLY A 251 10.86 10.74 -14.96
N CYS A 252 10.08 11.82 -14.75
CA CYS A 252 9.41 12.08 -13.48
C CYS A 252 8.40 11.00 -13.11
N SER A 253 7.63 10.47 -14.05
CA SER A 253 6.67 9.38 -13.82
C SER A 253 7.37 8.09 -13.37
N VAL A 254 8.51 7.76 -13.97
CA VAL A 254 9.33 6.59 -13.58
C VAL A 254 9.95 6.79 -12.19
N ILE A 255 10.45 7.99 -11.89
CA ILE A 255 10.98 8.31 -10.54
C ILE A 255 9.87 8.20 -9.50
N LEU A 256 8.69 8.76 -9.77
CA LEU A 256 7.55 8.70 -8.86
C LEU A 256 7.13 7.24 -8.60
N LEU A 257 7.10 6.40 -9.63
CA LEU A 257 6.84 4.97 -9.50
C LEU A 257 7.87 4.27 -8.61
N ALA A 258 9.16 4.57 -8.80
CA ALA A 258 10.23 4.02 -7.98
C ALA A 258 10.10 4.45 -6.50
N LEU A 259 9.81 5.73 -6.23
CA LEU A 259 9.57 6.26 -4.89
C LEU A 259 8.37 5.59 -4.23
N THR A 260 7.27 5.43 -4.97
CA THR A 260 6.04 4.77 -4.46
C THR A 260 6.28 3.34 -4.02
N LYS A 261 7.21 2.63 -4.66
CA LYS A 261 7.58 1.28 -4.27
C LYS A 261 8.58 1.26 -3.11
N MET A 262 9.65 2.07 -3.19
CA MET A 262 10.79 1.95 -2.28
C MET A 262 10.56 2.60 -0.92
N ILE A 263 10.03 3.81 -0.88
CA ILE A 263 9.94 4.58 0.37
C ILE A 263 9.00 3.93 1.40
N PRO A 264 7.79 3.46 1.05
CA PRO A 264 6.92 2.78 2.01
C PRO A 264 7.52 1.51 2.59
N GLU A 265 8.27 0.73 1.79
CA GLU A 265 8.96 -0.48 2.23
C GLU A 265 10.08 -0.14 3.24
N ILE A 266 10.82 0.95 3.01
CA ILE A 266 11.86 1.43 3.92
C ILE A 266 11.26 1.81 5.27
N ILE A 267 10.18 2.59 5.28
CA ILE A 267 9.50 3.01 6.51
C ILE A 267 8.97 1.80 7.28
N GLN A 268 8.34 0.86 6.57
CA GLN A 268 7.86 -0.39 7.17
C GLN A 268 9.01 -1.21 7.79
N GLY A 269 10.15 -1.28 7.10
CA GLY A 269 11.36 -1.95 7.59
C GLY A 269 11.95 -1.30 8.84
N ILE A 270 11.99 0.04 8.90
CA ILE A 270 12.48 0.77 10.09
C ILE A 270 11.60 0.46 11.30
N ILE A 271 10.28 0.47 11.16
CA ILE A 271 9.34 0.20 12.26
C ILE A 271 9.42 -1.25 12.72
N ASN A 272 9.54 -2.19 11.79
CA ASN A 272 9.62 -3.62 12.09
C ASN A 272 11.03 -4.07 12.54
N GLY A 273 12.01 -3.17 12.52
CA GLY A 273 13.40 -3.49 12.90
C GLY A 273 14.09 -4.44 11.92
N THR A 274 13.60 -4.52 10.67
CA THR A 274 14.24 -5.33 9.61
C THR A 274 15.24 -4.48 8.85
N SER A 275 16.49 -4.95 8.76
CA SER A 275 17.51 -4.31 7.92
C SER A 275 17.11 -4.49 6.45
N ILE A 276 16.79 -3.38 5.79
CA ILE A 276 16.46 -3.40 4.37
C ILE A 276 17.78 -3.39 3.61
N GLY A 277 18.17 -4.55 3.09
CA GLY A 277 19.28 -4.68 2.15
C GLY A 277 18.87 -4.10 0.78
N ASN A 278 18.93 -2.77 0.64
CA ASN A 278 18.32 -2.01 -0.44
C ASN A 278 19.02 -2.09 -1.81
N GLY A 279 20.03 -2.97 -2.00
CA GLY A 279 20.68 -3.11 -3.30
C GLY A 279 19.88 -3.89 -4.35
N GLY A 280 19.04 -4.84 -3.92
CA GLY A 280 18.41 -5.80 -4.83
C GLY A 280 17.23 -5.27 -5.66
N ALA A 281 16.42 -4.38 -5.11
CA ALA A 281 15.21 -3.90 -5.80
C ALA A 281 15.54 -2.88 -6.91
N LEU A 282 16.50 -2.01 -6.66
CA LEU A 282 16.95 -1.02 -7.67
C LEU A 282 17.75 -1.70 -8.78
N THR A 283 18.63 -2.65 -8.43
CA THR A 283 19.39 -3.44 -9.42
C THR A 283 18.50 -4.34 -10.26
N SER A 284 17.45 -4.95 -9.71
CA SER A 284 16.49 -5.75 -10.49
C SER A 284 15.61 -4.88 -11.40
N ALA A 285 15.21 -3.69 -10.97
CA ALA A 285 14.49 -2.75 -11.83
C ALA A 285 15.37 -2.21 -12.96
N MET A 286 16.63 -1.85 -12.67
CA MET A 286 17.60 -1.41 -13.69
C MET A 286 17.97 -2.53 -14.65
N SER A 287 18.12 -3.77 -14.18
CA SER A 287 18.43 -4.91 -15.06
C SER A 287 17.25 -5.29 -15.96
N ALA A 288 16.01 -5.12 -15.52
CA ALA A 288 14.82 -5.31 -16.34
C ALA A 288 14.72 -4.27 -17.46
N VAL A 289 15.05 -3.02 -17.17
CA VAL A 289 15.08 -1.94 -18.18
C VAL A 289 16.26 -2.13 -19.16
N ALA A 290 17.43 -2.49 -18.66
CA ALA A 290 18.61 -2.74 -19.49
C ALA A 290 18.46 -3.99 -20.36
N GLY A 291 17.83 -5.05 -19.84
CA GLY A 291 17.55 -6.30 -20.57
C GLY A 291 16.51 -6.09 -21.68
N GLY A 292 15.50 -5.25 -21.45
CA GLY A 292 14.53 -4.85 -22.47
C GLY A 292 15.14 -4.05 -23.60
N ALA A 293 16.06 -3.13 -23.29
CA ALA A 293 16.77 -2.31 -24.28
C ALA A 293 17.77 -3.12 -25.11
N MET A 294 18.47 -4.10 -24.51
CA MET A 294 19.38 -5.00 -25.25
C MET A 294 18.65 -6.01 -26.11
N GLY A 295 17.49 -6.54 -25.68
CA GLY A 295 16.67 -7.44 -26.50
C GLY A 295 16.14 -6.80 -27.77
N ALA A 296 15.87 -5.50 -27.76
CA ALA A 296 15.46 -4.76 -28.95
C ALA A 296 16.62 -4.48 -29.92
N ALA A 297 17.86 -4.40 -29.43
CA ALA A 297 19.05 -4.15 -30.27
C ALA A 297 19.62 -5.38 -30.96
N VAL A 298 19.27 -6.59 -30.51
CA VAL A 298 19.72 -7.88 -31.11
C VAL A 298 18.73 -8.42 -32.16
N ALA A 299 17.52 -7.82 -32.25
CA ALA A 299 16.48 -8.23 -33.20
C ALA A 299 16.50 -7.43 -34.53
N THR A 300 17.49 -6.59 -34.75
CA THR A 300 17.77 -5.91 -36.01
C THR A 300 19.06 -6.46 -36.63
#